data_dee1bc9f9b6fe8d1ca91809a66235dc3
#
_entry.id   dee1bc9f9b6fe8d1ca91809a66235dc3
#
_cell.length_a   1.000
_cell.length_b   1.000
_cell.length_c   1.000
_cell.angle_alpha   90.00
_cell.angle_beta   90.00
_cell.angle_gamma   90.00
#
_symmetry.space_group_name_H-M   'P 1'
#
loop_
_entity.id
_entity.type
_entity.pdbx_description
1 polymer ?
#
loop_
_entity_poly.entity_id
_entity_poly.type
_entity_poly.pdbx_seq_one_letter_code
_entity_poly.pdbx_strand_id
1 'polypeptide(L)'
;MPNNEMMPIEVIILTETNDIKGTVYVSKNTPANRQITELLNNSNRRFLAITNVEIYPKNSNQPPKRYEFLEIHMDKILMVHPTSQALFKESPKTQEDIARFRELRAKLNQTKPF
;
A
#
# COMPACT_ATOMS: atom_id res chain seq x y z
N MET A 1 24.57 16.72 -10.15
CA MET A 1 24.15 15.97 -9.21
C MET A 1 22.77 15.62 -9.36
N PRO A 2 22.52 14.48 -9.53
CA PRO A 2 21.20 14.16 -9.75
C PRO A 2 20.47 14.42 -8.53
N ASN A 3 19.36 14.89 -8.68
CA ASN A 3 18.64 15.19 -7.67
C ASN A 3 17.81 14.07 -7.36
N ASN A 4 18.20 13.15 -6.65
CA ASN A 4 17.44 12.01 -6.32
C ASN A 4 16.55 12.32 -5.17
N GLU A 5 15.78 13.32 -5.33
CA GLU A 5 14.88 13.65 -4.27
C GLU A 5 13.86 12.56 -4.11
N MET A 6 13.63 12.20 -2.88
CA MET A 6 12.65 11.19 -2.54
C MET A 6 11.45 11.85 -1.91
N MET A 7 10.30 11.25 -2.09
CA MET A 7 9.09 11.75 -1.45
C MET A 7 8.40 10.64 -0.68
N PRO A 8 7.73 10.98 0.40
CA PRO A 8 7.06 9.97 1.20
C PRO A 8 5.71 9.63 0.62
N ILE A 9 5.36 8.38 0.69
CA ILE A 9 4.06 7.92 0.27
C ILE A 9 3.55 6.96 1.31
N GLU A 10 2.35 7.18 1.79
CA GLU A 10 1.77 6.26 2.73
C GLU A 10 1.15 5.10 1.99
N VAL A 11 1.42 3.90 2.46
CA VAL A 11 0.95 2.69 1.80
C VAL A 11 0.37 1.73 2.82
N ILE A 12 -0.43 0.82 2.32
CA ILE A 12 -0.88 -0.33 3.08
C ILE A 12 -0.21 -1.54 2.45
N ILE A 13 0.44 -2.32 3.27
CA ILE A 13 1.14 -3.52 2.83
C ILE A 13 0.45 -4.72 3.46
N LEU A 14 0.06 -5.66 2.63
CA LEU A 14 -0.61 -6.85 3.12
C LEU A 14 0.36 -8.01 3.10
N THR A 15 0.44 -8.71 4.22
CA THR A 15 1.22 -9.93 4.32
C THR A 15 0.29 -11.04 4.76
N GLU A 16 0.81 -12.22 4.90
CA GLU A 16 -0.02 -13.33 5.34
C GLU A 16 -0.59 -13.13 6.72
N THR A 17 0.16 -12.52 7.60
CA THR A 17 -0.23 -12.46 8.99
C THR A 17 -0.61 -11.07 9.47
N ASN A 18 -0.28 -10.05 8.73
CA ASN A 18 -0.50 -8.69 9.18
C ASN A 18 -0.88 -7.74 8.05
N ASP A 19 -1.62 -6.71 8.40
CA ASP A 19 -1.81 -5.57 7.53
C ASP A 19 -0.94 -4.47 8.11
N ILE A 20 -0.15 -3.84 7.27
CA ILE A 20 0.83 -2.86 7.73
C ILE A 20 0.60 -1.53 7.03
N LYS A 21 0.46 -0.50 7.81
CA LYS A 21 0.31 0.85 7.27
C LYS A 21 1.58 1.60 7.60
N GLY A 22 2.15 2.24 6.63
CA GLY A 22 3.38 2.98 6.87
C GLY A 22 3.76 3.85 5.71
N THR A 23 4.91 4.47 5.83
CA THR A 23 5.40 5.40 4.83
C THR A 23 6.64 4.84 4.17
N VAL A 24 6.62 4.82 2.85
CA VAL A 24 7.80 4.44 2.08
C VAL A 24 8.24 5.66 1.28
N TYR A 25 9.45 5.62 0.78
CA TYR A 25 10.02 6.75 0.06
C TYR A 25 10.29 6.36 -1.38
N VAL A 26 9.78 7.14 -2.30
CA VAL A 26 9.92 6.87 -3.72
C VAL A 26 10.55 8.07 -4.39
N SER A 27 11.07 7.86 -5.60
CA SER A 27 11.71 8.92 -6.32
C SER A 27 10.69 9.89 -6.89
N LYS A 28 10.92 11.17 -6.72
CA LYS A 28 10.06 12.18 -7.28
C LYS A 28 10.10 12.18 -8.80
N ASN A 29 11.15 11.66 -9.36
CA ASN A 29 11.30 11.67 -10.81
C ASN A 29 10.56 10.54 -11.51
N THR A 30 10.00 9.63 -10.77
CA THR A 30 9.23 8.53 -11.34
C THR A 30 7.78 8.94 -11.43
N PRO A 31 7.10 8.66 -12.54
CA PRO A 31 5.68 8.98 -12.65
C PRO A 31 4.90 8.34 -11.53
N ALA A 32 3.88 9.03 -11.07
CA ALA A 32 3.13 8.59 -9.91
C ALA A 32 2.61 7.18 -10.03
N ASN A 33 2.14 6.81 -11.22
CA ASN A 33 1.57 5.49 -11.39
C ASN A 33 2.60 4.39 -11.42
N ARG A 34 3.89 4.75 -11.38
CA ARG A 34 4.95 3.75 -11.40
C ARG A 34 5.82 3.77 -10.16
N GLN A 35 5.56 4.68 -9.25
CA GLN A 35 6.44 4.84 -8.10
C GLN A 35 6.49 3.60 -7.23
N ILE A 36 5.34 3.02 -6.94
CA ILE A 36 5.31 1.81 -6.12
C ILE A 36 5.93 0.64 -6.88
N THR A 37 5.64 0.53 -8.17
CA THR A 37 6.19 -0.53 -8.98
C THR A 37 7.71 -0.48 -9.02
N GLU A 38 8.25 0.71 -9.21
CA GLU A 38 9.70 0.85 -9.26
C GLU A 38 10.33 0.51 -7.92
N LEU A 39 9.68 0.92 -6.85
CA LEU A 39 10.17 0.62 -5.53
C LEU A 39 10.26 -0.88 -5.29
N LEU A 40 9.22 -1.60 -5.66
CA LEU A 40 9.17 -3.03 -5.41
C LEU A 40 10.03 -3.84 -6.36
N ASN A 41 10.32 -3.30 -7.53
CA ASN A 41 11.10 -4.02 -8.51
C ASN A 41 12.58 -3.71 -8.49
N ASN A 42 13.02 -3.01 -7.46
CA ASN A 42 14.43 -2.74 -7.33
C ASN A 42 15.13 -4.05 -6.99
N SER A 43 15.80 -4.61 -7.94
CA SER A 43 16.33 -5.96 -7.82
C SER A 43 17.40 -6.11 -6.77
N ASN A 44 17.97 -5.02 -6.34
CA ASN A 44 19.02 -5.10 -5.34
C ASN A 44 18.51 -5.06 -3.92
N ARG A 45 17.22 -4.91 -3.74
CA ARG A 45 16.69 -4.81 -2.41
C ARG A 45 16.01 -6.08 -2.00
N ARG A 46 16.31 -6.53 -0.82
CA ARG A 46 15.60 -7.65 -0.25
C ARG A 46 14.62 -7.18 0.81
N PHE A 47 14.88 -6.03 1.36
CA PHE A 47 14.05 -5.48 2.44
C PHE A 47 13.54 -4.11 2.05
N LEU A 48 12.33 -3.83 2.46
CA LEU A 48 11.72 -2.54 2.23
C LEU A 48 11.66 -1.79 3.55
N ALA A 49 12.24 -0.60 3.58
CA ALA A 49 12.26 0.21 4.78
C ALA A 49 10.96 1.00 4.87
N ILE A 50 10.37 1.02 6.05
CA ILE A 50 9.10 1.69 6.27
C ILE A 50 9.20 2.49 7.55
N THR A 51 8.64 3.70 7.53
CA THR A 51 8.61 4.53 8.73
C THR A 51 7.18 4.79 9.15
N ASN A 52 7.01 5.22 10.37
CA ASN A 52 5.68 5.52 10.93
C ASN A 52 4.73 4.36 10.76
N VAL A 53 5.13 3.22 11.28
CA VAL A 53 4.51 1.96 10.99
C VAL A 53 3.45 1.57 12.00
N GLU A 54 2.32 1.10 11.49
CA GLU A 54 1.29 0.50 12.33
C GLU A 54 1.03 -0.88 11.79
N ILE A 55 1.13 -1.88 12.65
CA ILE A 55 0.92 -3.27 12.26
C ILE A 55 -0.36 -3.77 12.89
N TYR A 56 -1.25 -4.24 12.04
CA TYR A 56 -2.53 -4.78 12.47
C TYR A 56 -2.53 -6.27 12.24
N PRO A 57 -2.39 -7.06 13.30
CA PRO A 57 -2.38 -8.51 13.13
C PRO A 57 -3.73 -8.99 12.62
N LYS A 58 -3.69 -9.90 11.66
CA LYS A 58 -4.91 -10.46 11.15
C LYS A 58 -5.47 -11.45 12.16
N ASN A 59 -6.76 -11.60 12.13
CA ASN A 59 -7.43 -12.57 12.99
C ASN A 59 -7.14 -12.37 14.46
N SER A 60 -6.99 -11.12 14.86
CA SER A 60 -6.69 -10.82 16.23
C SER A 60 -7.40 -9.54 16.63
N ASN A 61 -7.83 -9.47 17.86
CA ASN A 61 -8.44 -8.27 18.39
C ASN A 61 -7.46 -7.38 19.10
N GLN A 62 -6.19 -7.70 19.00
CA GLN A 62 -5.20 -6.89 19.67
C GLN A 62 -5.04 -5.54 19.01
N PRO A 63 -4.70 -4.53 19.78
CA PRO A 63 -4.50 -3.21 19.18
C PRO A 63 -3.26 -3.24 18.29
N PRO A 64 -3.18 -2.32 17.36
CA PRO A 64 -2.04 -2.29 16.46
C PRO A 64 -0.77 -1.95 17.21
N LYS A 65 0.34 -2.45 16.69
CA LYS A 65 1.64 -2.14 17.21
C LYS A 65 2.23 -1.04 16.35
N ARG A 66 2.93 -0.14 16.99
CA ARG A 66 3.50 0.99 16.29
C ARG A 66 5.01 1.01 16.41
N TYR A 67 5.66 1.30 15.30
CA TYR A 67 7.10 1.42 15.24
C TYR A 67 7.46 2.65 14.43
N GLU A 68 8.55 3.30 14.79
CA GLU A 68 8.99 4.42 13.98
C GLU A 68 9.67 3.96 12.73
N PHE A 69 10.24 2.78 12.76
CA PHE A 69 10.97 2.26 11.61
C PHE A 69 11.01 0.75 11.68
N LEU A 70 10.85 0.13 10.53
CA LEU A 70 11.13 -1.29 10.42
C LEU A 70 11.42 -1.62 8.98
N GLU A 71 11.94 -2.80 8.74
CA GLU A 71 12.17 -3.30 7.41
C GLU A 71 11.42 -4.60 7.25
N ILE A 72 10.80 -4.77 6.10
CA ILE A 72 10.06 -5.97 5.83
C ILE A 72 10.68 -6.68 4.65
N HIS A 73 10.78 -7.99 4.73
CA HIS A 73 11.35 -8.76 3.65
C HIS A 73 10.38 -8.72 2.48
N MET A 74 10.89 -8.37 1.32
CA MET A 74 10.01 -8.14 0.19
C MET A 74 9.31 -9.40 -0.27
N ASP A 75 9.87 -10.55 0.00
CA ASP A 75 9.22 -11.81 -0.35
C ASP A 75 7.97 -12.09 0.46
N LYS A 76 7.78 -11.37 1.54
CA LYS A 76 6.60 -11.57 2.38
C LYS A 76 5.47 -10.62 2.05
N ILE A 77 5.67 -9.74 1.10
CA ILE A 77 4.65 -8.80 0.73
C ILE A 77 3.75 -9.41 -0.32
N LEU A 78 2.47 -9.47 0.00
CA LEU A 78 1.50 -9.99 -0.95
C LEU A 78 0.92 -8.88 -1.81
N MET A 79 0.73 -7.71 -1.22
CA MET A 79 0.08 -6.64 -1.93
C MET A 79 0.47 -5.32 -1.29
N VAL A 80 0.63 -4.30 -2.09
CA VAL A 80 0.90 -2.95 -1.59
C VAL A 80 0.01 -1.99 -2.36
N HIS A 81 -0.63 -1.07 -1.66
CA HIS A 81 -1.33 -0.03 -2.36
C HIS A 81 -1.20 1.27 -1.60
N PRO A 82 -1.21 2.38 -2.32
CA PRO A 82 -1.08 3.67 -1.66
C PRO A 82 -2.40 4.07 -1.02
N THR A 83 -2.32 4.88 0.00
CA THR A 83 -3.51 5.41 0.63
C THR A 83 -3.84 6.79 0.08
N SER A 84 -2.86 7.42 -0.58
CA SER A 84 -3.07 8.76 -1.07
C SER A 84 -3.94 8.77 -2.31
N GLN A 85 -4.90 9.65 -2.33
CA GLN A 85 -5.76 9.76 -3.47
C GLN A 85 -5.05 10.28 -4.68
N ALA A 86 -4.00 11.02 -4.49
CA ALA A 86 -3.25 11.54 -5.62
C ALA A 86 -2.68 10.45 -6.48
N LEU A 87 -2.46 9.29 -5.90
CA LEU A 87 -1.91 8.20 -6.66
C LEU A 87 -2.96 7.40 -7.38
N PHE A 88 -4.17 7.54 -6.94
CA PHE A 88 -5.17 6.87 -7.62
C PHE A 88 -5.61 7.62 -8.77
N LYS A 89 -5.58 8.81 -8.80
CA LYS A 89 -5.88 9.64 -9.65
C LYS A 89 -6.70 9.38 -10.52
N GLU A 90 -7.29 9.16 -10.50
CA GLU A 90 -7.97 9.01 -11.21
C GLU A 90 -8.81 9.74 -11.50
N SER A 91 -9.19 9.78 -12.31
CA SER A 91 -10.11 10.60 -12.71
C SER A 91 -11.17 10.60 -11.84
N PRO A 92 -11.75 11.64 -11.69
CA PRO A 92 -12.77 11.86 -10.84
C PRO A 92 -13.82 10.99 -11.16
N LYS A 93 -14.14 10.22 -10.27
CA LYS A 93 -15.14 9.37 -10.51
C LYS A 93 -16.42 10.02 -10.21
N THR A 94 -17.39 9.71 -10.97
CA THR A 94 -18.72 10.20 -10.70
C THR A 94 -19.25 9.42 -9.52
N GLN A 95 -20.29 9.91 -8.93
CA GLN A 95 -20.97 9.21 -7.86
C GLN A 95 -21.47 7.88 -8.34
N GLU A 96 -21.83 7.80 -9.59
CA GLU A 96 -22.26 6.56 -10.18
C GLU A 96 -21.20 5.50 -10.19
N ASP A 97 -20.00 5.90 -10.53
CA ASP A 97 -18.89 4.94 -10.56
C ASP A 97 -18.60 4.41 -9.18
N ILE A 98 -18.65 5.27 -8.19
CA ILE A 98 -18.40 4.86 -6.83
C ILE A 98 -19.47 3.90 -6.36
N ALA A 99 -20.72 4.20 -6.67
CA ALA A 99 -21.83 3.35 -6.28
C ALA A 99 -21.72 1.99 -6.95
N ARG A 100 -21.34 1.96 -8.20
CA ARG A 100 -21.21 0.72 -8.93
C ARG A 100 -20.12 -0.14 -8.33
N PHE A 101 -19.04 0.48 -7.94
CA PHE A 101 -17.94 -0.24 -7.35
C PHE A 101 -18.37 -0.86 -6.02
N ARG A 102 -19.13 -0.11 -5.24
CA ARG A 102 -19.62 -0.62 -3.97
C ARG A 102 -20.57 -1.78 -4.16
N GLU A 103 -21.41 -1.68 -5.16
CA GLU A 103 -22.33 -2.75 -5.45
C GLU A 103 -21.61 -4.01 -5.84
N LEU A 104 -20.60 -3.89 -6.64
CA LEU A 104 -19.85 -5.02 -7.07
C LEU A 104 -19.20 -5.69 -5.87
N ARG A 105 -18.68 -4.90 -4.98
CA ARG A 105 -18.03 -5.42 -3.81
C ARG A 105 -19.02 -6.16 -2.93
N ALA A 106 -20.21 -5.59 -2.77
CA ALA A 106 -21.24 -6.22 -1.97
C ALA A 106 -21.65 -7.55 -2.58
N LYS A 107 -21.75 -7.61 -3.90
CA LYS A 107 -22.11 -8.84 -4.55
C LYS A 107 -21.06 -9.91 -4.35
N LEU A 108 -19.81 -9.53 -4.42
CA LEU A 108 -18.75 -10.48 -4.20
C LEU A 108 -18.80 -11.05 -2.80
N ASN A 109 -19.15 -10.23 -1.84
CA ASN A 109 -19.24 -10.70 -0.48
C ASN A 109 -20.42 -11.61 -0.28
N GLN A 110 -21.50 -11.37 -1.02
CA GLN A 110 -22.68 -12.18 -0.88
C GLN A 110 -22.56 -13.52 -1.57
N THR A 111 -21.77 -13.57 -2.61
CA THR A 111 -21.66 -14.81 -3.36
C THR A 111 -20.50 -15.64 -2.89
N LYS A 112 -20.09 -15.50 -1.65
CA LYS A 112 -19.06 -16.27 -1.16
C LYS A 112 -19.43 -17.68 -1.25
N PRO A 113 -18.60 -18.50 -1.74
CA PRO A 113 -18.96 -19.88 -1.98
C PRO A 113 -19.07 -20.68 -0.72
N PHE A 114 -18.62 -20.25 0.32
CA PHE A 114 -18.82 -21.04 1.50
C PHE A 114 -19.23 -20.23 2.62
#